data_4501b5de4f307b853674785d23448241
#
_entry.id   4501b5de4f307b853674785d23448241
#
_cell.length_a   1.000
_cell.length_b   1.000
_cell.length_c   1.000
_cell.angle_alpha   90.00
_cell.angle_beta   90.00
_cell.angle_gamma   90.00
#
_symmetry.space_group_name_H-M   'P 1'
#
loop_
_entity.id
_entity.type
_entity.pdbx_description
1 polymer ?
#
loop_
_entity_poly.entity_id
_entity_poly.type
_entity_poly.pdbx_seq_one_letter_code
_entity_poly.pdbx_strand_id
1 'polypeptide(L)'
;MKSVLKAGQNGAMLSGGQKQKIALARALVHDKPIIIFDEVTSNTDVYSEHQINGLLHTRLKEKTVIIITHKQEILQDVDQIVMLKDGAVVGTGKYDDLVINNAEFKDMLRGLKKMD
;
A
#
# COMPACT_ATOMS: atom_id res chain seq x y z
N MET A 1 6.78 -15.05 -11.57
CA MET A 1 7.56 -14.00 -12.27
C MET A 1 8.93 -13.87 -11.67
N LYS A 2 9.94 -13.84 -12.50
CA LYS A 2 11.30 -13.70 -12.01
C LYS A 2 11.75 -12.25 -12.05
N SER A 3 12.40 -11.82 -11.00
CA SER A 3 13.03 -10.51 -10.98
C SER A 3 14.27 -10.53 -11.85
N VAL A 4 14.42 -9.53 -12.70
CA VAL A 4 15.65 -9.36 -13.50
C VAL A 4 16.62 -8.41 -12.83
N LEU A 5 16.23 -7.77 -11.75
CA LEU A 5 17.07 -6.84 -11.05
C LEU A 5 17.75 -7.52 -9.87
N LYS A 6 19.07 -7.40 -9.81
CA LYS A 6 19.84 -7.86 -8.66
C LYS A 6 20.22 -6.66 -7.82
N ALA A 7 19.89 -6.70 -6.56
CA ALA A 7 20.13 -5.60 -5.65
C ALA A 7 20.84 -6.14 -4.41
N GLY A 8 22.05 -6.61 -4.60
CA GLY A 8 22.76 -7.34 -3.57
C GLY A 8 22.12 -8.69 -3.31
N GLN A 9 22.42 -9.31 -2.19
CA GLN A 9 21.81 -10.58 -1.82
C GLN A 9 20.39 -10.35 -1.31
N ASN A 10 19.39 -10.66 -2.15
CA ASN A 10 17.97 -10.49 -1.84
C ASN A 10 17.61 -9.03 -1.47
N GLY A 11 18.33 -8.08 -2.02
CA GLY A 11 18.08 -6.67 -1.73
C GLY A 11 18.63 -6.20 -0.39
N ALA A 12 19.51 -6.97 0.26
CA ALA A 12 20.02 -6.63 1.59
C ALA A 12 20.82 -5.33 1.63
N MET A 13 21.41 -4.93 0.49
CA MET A 13 22.22 -3.72 0.39
C MET A 13 21.40 -2.46 0.09
N LEU A 14 20.09 -2.58 -0.06
CA LEU A 14 19.22 -1.47 -0.41
C LEU A 14 18.41 -1.00 0.79
N SER A 15 18.10 0.31 0.82
CA SER A 15 17.15 0.86 1.76
C SER A 15 15.72 0.38 1.44
N GLY A 16 14.80 0.51 2.40
CA GLY A 16 13.39 0.18 2.18
C GLY A 16 12.79 0.95 1.01
N GLY A 17 13.09 2.25 0.88
CA GLY A 17 12.60 3.06 -0.23
C GLY A 17 13.11 2.61 -1.58
N GLN A 18 14.39 2.22 -1.66
CA GLN A 18 14.97 1.70 -2.89
C GLN A 18 14.34 0.38 -3.30
N LYS A 19 14.12 -0.52 -2.35
CA LYS A 19 13.42 -1.79 -2.62
C LYS A 19 12.03 -1.56 -3.20
N GLN A 20 11.31 -0.58 -2.67
CA GLN A 20 9.98 -0.25 -3.16
C GLN A 20 9.99 0.34 -4.56
N LYS A 21 10.95 1.19 -4.87
CA LYS A 21 11.09 1.73 -6.23
C LYS A 21 11.36 0.63 -7.24
N ILE A 22 12.16 -0.36 -6.88
CA ILE A 22 12.41 -1.52 -7.73
C ILE A 22 11.13 -2.32 -7.94
N ALA A 23 10.36 -2.57 -6.88
CA ALA A 23 9.10 -3.29 -6.98
C ALA A 23 8.10 -2.56 -7.87
N LEU A 24 7.99 -1.23 -7.75
CA LEU A 24 7.15 -0.42 -8.61
C LEU A 24 7.58 -0.48 -10.06
N ALA A 25 8.88 -0.38 -10.33
CA ALA A 25 9.40 -0.47 -11.69
C ALA A 25 9.06 -1.81 -12.31
N ARG A 26 9.18 -2.91 -11.56
CA ARG A 26 8.80 -4.23 -12.03
C ARG A 26 7.33 -4.33 -12.37
N ALA A 27 6.47 -3.80 -11.52
CA ALA A 27 5.03 -3.80 -11.75
C ALA A 27 4.67 -3.04 -13.03
N LEU A 28 5.32 -1.90 -13.27
CA LEU A 28 5.10 -1.10 -14.48
C LEU A 28 5.58 -1.80 -15.73
N VAL A 29 6.76 -2.44 -15.67
CA VAL A 29 7.34 -3.15 -16.82
C VAL A 29 6.49 -4.33 -17.24
N HIS A 30 5.95 -5.07 -16.29
CA HIS A 30 5.16 -6.26 -16.59
C HIS A 30 3.74 -5.96 -17.06
N ASP A 31 3.26 -4.77 -16.82
CA ASP A 31 1.98 -4.26 -17.31
C ASP A 31 0.80 -5.24 -17.16
N LYS A 32 0.68 -5.83 -15.98
CA LYS A 32 -0.42 -6.74 -15.67
C LYS A 32 -1.69 -5.96 -15.29
N PRO A 33 -2.89 -6.52 -15.56
CA PRO A 33 -4.14 -5.83 -15.21
C PRO A 33 -4.40 -5.74 -13.72
N ILE A 34 -3.86 -6.66 -12.93
CA ILE A 34 -4.00 -6.68 -11.47
C ILE A 34 -2.62 -6.60 -10.85
N ILE A 35 -2.47 -5.65 -9.93
CA ILE A 35 -1.21 -5.43 -9.24
C ILE A 35 -1.46 -5.48 -7.73
N ILE A 36 -0.62 -6.20 -7.00
CA ILE A 36 -0.71 -6.32 -5.55
C ILE A 36 0.55 -5.71 -4.93
N PHE A 37 0.33 -4.73 -4.06
CA PHE A 37 1.40 -4.14 -3.26
C PHE A 37 1.21 -4.57 -1.80
N ASP A 38 2.19 -5.28 -1.26
CA ASP A 38 2.15 -5.75 0.12
C ASP A 38 3.03 -4.87 0.99
N GLU A 39 2.40 -4.01 1.77
CA GLU A 39 3.06 -3.08 2.71
C GLU A 39 4.16 -2.23 2.07
N VAL A 40 3.93 -1.76 0.84
CA VAL A 40 4.96 -1.05 0.07
C VAL A 40 5.44 0.24 0.73
N THR A 41 4.64 0.82 1.63
CA THR A 41 4.99 2.08 2.30
C THR A 41 5.42 1.90 3.74
N SER A 42 5.55 0.65 4.23
CA SER A 42 5.81 0.36 5.65
C SER A 42 7.10 0.96 6.17
N ASN A 43 8.14 0.98 5.36
CA ASN A 43 9.47 1.43 5.75
C ASN A 43 10.00 2.54 4.85
N THR A 44 9.10 3.34 4.26
CA THR A 44 9.50 4.43 3.38
C THR A 44 9.35 5.77 4.06
N ASP A 45 10.07 6.75 3.53
CA ASP A 45 9.91 8.14 3.92
C ASP A 45 8.67 8.77 3.23
N VAL A 46 8.35 9.98 3.63
CA VAL A 46 7.20 10.73 3.10
C VAL A 46 7.33 10.97 1.60
N TYR A 47 8.53 11.22 1.12
CA TYR A 47 8.77 11.47 -0.30
C TYR A 47 8.41 10.24 -1.15
N SER A 48 8.85 9.06 -0.72
CA SER A 48 8.53 7.81 -1.43
C SER A 48 7.04 7.50 -1.40
N GLU A 49 6.36 7.79 -0.29
CA GLU A 49 4.92 7.64 -0.20
C GLU A 49 4.18 8.52 -1.23
N HIS A 50 4.60 9.77 -1.39
CA HIS A 50 4.03 10.67 -2.37
C HIS A 50 4.24 10.17 -3.80
N GLN A 51 5.41 9.61 -4.10
CA GLN A 51 5.67 9.04 -5.41
C GLN A 51 4.76 7.85 -5.71
N ILE A 52 4.57 6.97 -4.73
CA ILE A 52 3.68 5.82 -4.88
C ILE A 52 2.25 6.29 -5.13
N ASN A 53 1.75 7.23 -4.34
CA ASN A 53 0.43 7.78 -4.53
C ASN A 53 0.27 8.44 -5.90
N GLY A 54 1.27 9.16 -6.37
CA GLY A 54 1.26 9.75 -7.70
C GLY A 54 1.11 8.70 -8.79
N LEU A 55 1.82 7.59 -8.68
CA LEU A 55 1.72 6.50 -9.65
C LEU A 55 0.34 5.84 -9.64
N LEU A 56 -0.26 5.68 -8.46
CA LEU A 56 -1.61 5.12 -8.34
C LEU A 56 -2.64 5.97 -9.07
N HIS A 57 -2.49 7.29 -9.04
CA HIS A 57 -3.42 8.21 -9.68
C HIS A 57 -3.13 8.46 -11.16
N THR A 58 -1.99 8.03 -11.66
CA THR A 58 -1.59 8.26 -13.06
C THR A 58 -1.44 6.95 -13.83
N ARG A 59 -0.29 6.31 -13.70
CA ARG A 59 0.05 5.13 -14.52
C ARG A 59 -0.77 3.89 -14.17
N LEU A 60 -1.18 3.75 -12.92
CA LEU A 60 -1.93 2.59 -12.44
C LEU A 60 -3.44 2.82 -12.40
N LYS A 61 -3.90 3.97 -12.85
CA LYS A 61 -5.30 4.37 -12.79
C LYS A 61 -6.25 3.39 -13.47
N GLU A 62 -5.85 2.81 -14.59
CA GLU A 62 -6.68 1.88 -15.37
C GLU A 62 -6.55 0.43 -14.89
N LYS A 63 -5.78 0.19 -13.86
CA LYS A 63 -5.52 -1.16 -13.36
C LYS A 63 -6.25 -1.42 -12.07
N THR A 64 -6.49 -2.70 -11.77
CA THR A 64 -6.96 -3.09 -10.45
C THR A 64 -5.75 -3.20 -9.53
N VAL A 65 -5.72 -2.39 -8.49
CA VAL A 65 -4.60 -2.34 -7.56
C VAL A 65 -5.09 -2.74 -6.18
N ILE A 66 -4.46 -3.76 -5.61
CA ILE A 66 -4.72 -4.22 -4.26
C ILE A 66 -3.51 -3.82 -3.41
N ILE A 67 -3.75 -3.07 -2.35
CA ILE A 67 -2.68 -2.58 -1.49
C ILE A 67 -2.92 -3.11 -0.08
N ILE A 68 -1.93 -3.80 0.46
CA ILE A 68 -1.94 -4.23 1.86
C ILE A 68 -1.13 -3.21 2.64
N THR A 69 -1.81 -2.43 3.47
CA THR A 69 -1.16 -1.33 4.18
C THR A 69 -1.98 -0.92 5.40
N HIS A 70 -1.33 -0.25 6.34
CA HIS A 70 -1.99 0.45 7.44
C HIS A 70 -1.73 1.97 7.37
N LYS A 71 -1.15 2.45 6.27
CA LYS A 71 -0.83 3.87 6.12
C LYS A 71 -2.09 4.67 5.82
N GLN A 72 -2.40 5.61 6.70
CA GLN A 72 -3.63 6.41 6.63
C GLN A 72 -3.74 7.19 5.32
N GLU A 73 -2.64 7.73 4.82
CA GLU A 73 -2.65 8.50 3.57
C GLU A 73 -3.15 7.67 2.39
N ILE A 74 -2.73 6.42 2.30
CA ILE A 74 -3.18 5.52 1.23
C ILE A 74 -4.65 5.16 1.44
N LEU A 75 -5.05 4.88 2.68
CA LEU A 75 -6.43 4.52 3.00
C LEU A 75 -7.42 5.62 2.62
N GLN A 76 -7.02 6.88 2.72
CA GLN A 76 -7.86 8.02 2.35
C GLN A 76 -8.07 8.13 0.84
N ASP A 77 -7.16 7.60 0.04
CA ASP A 77 -7.16 7.77 -1.41
C ASP A 77 -7.73 6.59 -2.20
N VAL A 78 -7.90 5.44 -1.58
CA VAL A 78 -8.36 4.25 -2.30
C VAL A 78 -9.87 4.28 -2.52
N ASP A 79 -10.33 3.54 -3.54
CA ASP A 79 -11.76 3.44 -3.86
C ASP A 79 -12.53 2.60 -2.85
N GLN A 80 -11.90 1.60 -2.28
CA GLN A 80 -12.54 0.72 -1.30
C GLN A 80 -11.49 0.16 -0.33
N ILE A 81 -11.88 0.12 0.93
CA ILE A 81 -11.10 -0.52 1.99
C ILE A 81 -11.79 -1.82 2.38
N VAL A 82 -10.99 -2.87 2.55
CA VAL A 82 -11.45 -4.13 3.16
C VAL A 82 -10.62 -4.33 4.41
N MET A 83 -11.27 -4.30 5.56
CA MET A 83 -10.59 -4.44 6.84
C MET A 83 -10.69 -5.88 7.33
N LEU A 84 -9.53 -6.47 7.62
CA LEU A 84 -9.43 -7.83 8.12
C LEU A 84 -8.99 -7.82 9.58
N LYS A 85 -9.59 -8.69 10.38
CA LYS A 85 -9.20 -8.92 11.76
C LYS A 85 -9.44 -10.37 12.12
N ASP A 86 -8.43 -11.02 12.67
CA ASP A 86 -8.52 -12.42 13.13
C ASP A 86 -9.05 -13.35 12.04
N GLY A 87 -8.61 -13.14 10.80
CA GLY A 87 -9.00 -13.99 9.68
C GLY A 87 -10.37 -13.70 9.07
N ALA A 88 -11.05 -12.66 9.51
CA ALA A 88 -12.37 -12.33 9.02
C ALA A 88 -12.46 -10.89 8.54
N VAL A 89 -13.37 -10.63 7.60
CA VAL A 89 -13.66 -9.28 7.15
C VAL A 89 -14.56 -8.62 8.20
N VAL A 90 -14.07 -7.54 8.78
CA VAL A 90 -14.79 -6.79 9.83
C VAL A 90 -15.28 -5.42 9.35
N GLY A 91 -15.01 -5.05 8.13
CA GLY A 91 -15.51 -3.81 7.54
C GLY A 91 -15.13 -3.66 6.09
N THR A 92 -16.02 -3.05 5.32
CA THR A 92 -15.76 -2.67 3.93
C THR A 92 -16.37 -1.30 3.65
N GLY A 93 -15.71 -0.53 2.80
CA GLY A 93 -16.24 0.78 2.39
C GLY A 93 -15.12 1.77 2.11
N LYS A 94 -15.51 3.03 1.97
CA LYS A 94 -14.55 4.12 1.83
C LYS A 94 -14.10 4.60 3.19
N TYR A 95 -12.97 5.29 3.22
CA TYR A 95 -12.38 5.81 4.44
C TYR A 95 -13.39 6.62 5.27
N ASP A 96 -14.06 7.59 4.64
CA ASP A 96 -14.98 8.47 5.36
C ASP A 96 -16.15 7.71 5.99
N ASP A 97 -16.67 6.70 5.30
CA ASP A 97 -17.76 5.87 5.82
C ASP A 97 -17.29 5.03 7.01
N LEU A 98 -16.12 4.43 6.92
CA LEU A 98 -15.59 3.58 7.97
C LEU A 98 -15.22 4.38 9.22
N VAL A 99 -14.71 5.59 9.05
CA VAL A 99 -14.40 6.47 10.19
C VAL A 99 -15.65 6.80 10.99
N ILE A 100 -16.79 6.94 10.32
CA ILE A 100 -18.06 7.26 10.99
C ILE A 100 -18.74 6.02 11.57
N ASN A 101 -18.77 4.92 10.82
CA ASN A 101 -19.66 3.81 11.09
C ASN A 101 -18.99 2.54 11.62
N ASN A 102 -17.66 2.44 11.61
CA ASN A 102 -16.98 1.20 11.96
C ASN A 102 -16.07 1.38 13.17
N ALA A 103 -16.44 0.76 14.28
CA ALA A 103 -15.67 0.87 15.54
C ALA A 103 -14.28 0.25 15.42
N GLU A 104 -14.16 -0.88 14.73
CA GLU A 104 -12.86 -1.56 14.53
C GLU A 104 -11.90 -0.67 13.75
N PHE A 105 -12.41 0.02 12.73
CA PHE A 105 -11.60 0.93 11.93
C PHE A 105 -11.13 2.12 12.75
N LYS A 106 -12.02 2.68 13.56
CA LYS A 106 -11.66 3.78 14.47
C LYS A 106 -10.57 3.37 15.46
N ASP A 107 -10.68 2.19 16.01
CA ASP A 107 -9.69 1.67 16.96
C ASP A 107 -8.33 1.46 16.29
N MET A 108 -8.33 0.95 15.06
CA MET A 108 -7.11 0.79 14.29
C MET A 108 -6.42 2.16 14.07
N LEU A 109 -7.17 3.18 13.69
CA LEU A 109 -6.62 4.51 13.46
C LEU A 109 -6.03 5.11 14.74
N ARG A 110 -6.68 4.91 15.88
CA ARG A 110 -6.15 5.36 17.17
C ARG A 110 -4.83 4.67 17.51
N GLY A 111 -4.74 3.37 17.22
CA GLY A 111 -3.50 2.61 17.40
C GLY A 111 -2.37 3.15 16.56
N LEU A 112 -2.63 3.51 15.31
CA LEU A 112 -1.63 4.10 14.42
C LEU A 112 -1.11 5.44 14.94
N LYS A 113 -1.98 6.29 15.48
CA LYS A 113 -1.56 7.57 16.06
C LYS A 113 -0.65 7.40 17.26
N LYS A 114 -0.84 6.34 18.05
CA LYS A 114 0.01 6.06 19.21
C LYS A 114 1.37 5.51 18.83
N MET A 115 1.52 4.99 17.64
CA MET A 115 2.76 4.41 17.14
C MET A 115 3.70 5.45 16.52
N ASP A 116 3.21 6.63 16.23
CA ASP A 116 3.99 7.71 15.62
C ASP A 116 4.82 8.51 16.64
#